data_0afa3c9fd3d48f0cbcc03a8d0f479e80
#
_entry.id   0afa3c9fd3d48f0cbcc03a8d0f479e80
#
_cell.length_a   1.000
_cell.length_b   1.000
_cell.length_c   1.000
_cell.angle_alpha   90.00
_cell.angle_beta   90.00
_cell.angle_gamma   90.00
#
_symmetry.space_group_name_H-M   'P 1'
#
loop_
_entity.id
_entity.type
_entity.pdbx_description
1 polymer ?
#
loop_
_entity_poly.entity_id
_entity_poly.type
_entity_poly.pdbx_seq_one_letter_code
_entity_poly.pdbx_strand_id
1 'polypeptide(L)'
;MLSAMADLELTRSREDRRLYELAGLGTLRLEGMFSRRATAEAGGVAWSLRRVGFWRTAIDASDAAGNVVGAFDPRALRRGGTLTWNARAFELRPASRWKDRYALAEADREIAVLDGRSWGKRPVTITVDDPAAVDPGLLLFAAYVVRSLAEDSASAAGGAAAGATAATG
;
A
#
# COMPACT_ATOMS: atom_id res chain seq x y z
N MET A 1 -25.59 11.45 -10.95
CA MET A 1 -25.24 11.51 -9.52
C MET A 1 -23.74 11.71 -9.42
N LEU A 2 -23.32 12.81 -8.83
CA LEU A 2 -21.91 13.01 -8.47
C LEU A 2 -21.62 12.06 -7.30
N SER A 3 -20.85 11.00 -7.52
CA SER A 3 -20.26 10.22 -6.43
C SER A 3 -19.41 11.19 -5.59
N ALA A 4 -19.76 11.34 -4.34
CA ALA A 4 -19.00 12.17 -3.43
C ALA A 4 -17.71 11.41 -3.11
N MET A 5 -16.58 11.86 -3.67
CA MET A 5 -15.26 11.39 -3.23
C MET A 5 -15.15 11.62 -1.72
N ALA A 6 -14.75 10.61 -1.00
CA ALA A 6 -14.54 10.67 0.43
C ALA A 6 -13.06 10.43 0.75
N ASP A 7 -12.54 11.23 1.66
CA ASP A 7 -11.20 11.05 2.20
C ASP A 7 -11.29 10.18 3.45
N LEU A 8 -10.66 9.01 3.39
CA LEU A 8 -10.43 8.13 4.52
C LEU A 8 -9.02 8.39 5.07
N GLU A 9 -8.87 8.31 6.37
CA GLU A 9 -7.57 8.47 7.01
C GLU A 9 -7.11 7.15 7.61
N LEU A 10 -5.90 6.75 7.24
CA LEU A 10 -5.17 5.67 7.89
C LEU A 10 -4.26 6.31 8.94
N THR A 11 -4.66 6.23 10.20
CA THR A 11 -4.01 6.91 11.32
C THR A 11 -3.22 5.94 12.16
N ARG A 12 -1.97 6.33 12.49
CA ARG A 12 -1.13 5.54 13.39
C ARG A 12 -1.64 5.62 14.83
N SER A 13 -1.79 4.48 15.49
CA SER A 13 -2.14 4.41 16.91
C SER A 13 -1.10 5.14 17.79
N ARG A 14 -1.57 5.78 18.84
CA ARG A 14 -0.71 6.42 19.85
C ARG A 14 -0.04 5.42 20.78
N GLU A 15 -0.70 4.30 21.04
CA GLU A 15 -0.24 3.26 21.95
C GLU A 15 0.71 2.28 21.26
N ASP A 16 0.43 1.96 20.00
CA ASP A 16 1.26 1.05 19.20
C ASP A 16 1.68 1.69 17.88
N ARG A 17 2.96 2.03 17.77
CA ARG A 17 3.54 2.67 16.57
C ARG A 17 3.51 1.80 15.32
N ARG A 18 3.20 0.51 15.45
CA ARG A 18 3.08 -0.45 14.35
C ARG A 18 1.65 -0.63 13.88
N LEU A 19 0.67 -0.16 14.65
CA LEU A 19 -0.75 -0.27 14.35
C LEU A 19 -1.25 1.00 13.66
N TYR A 20 -1.94 0.82 12.56
CA TYR A 20 -2.66 1.86 11.82
C TYR A 20 -4.14 1.50 11.75
N GLU A 21 -5.00 2.49 11.90
CA GLU A 21 -6.46 2.35 11.90
C GLU A 21 -7.04 3.10 10.71
N LEU A 22 -7.84 2.44 9.90
CA LEU A 22 -8.53 3.00 8.75
C LEU A 22 -9.96 3.39 9.15
N ALA A 23 -10.13 4.61 9.64
CA ALA A 23 -11.42 5.30 9.84
C ALA A 23 -12.58 4.39 10.35
N GLY A 24 -12.33 3.48 11.30
CA GLY A 24 -13.32 2.54 11.82
C GLY A 24 -13.69 1.36 10.89
N LEU A 25 -13.02 1.24 9.74
CA LEU A 25 -13.24 0.18 8.76
C LEU A 25 -12.32 -1.03 8.95
N GLY A 26 -11.12 -0.81 9.47
CA GLY A 26 -10.16 -1.88 9.68
C GLY A 26 -8.84 -1.40 10.23
N THR A 27 -7.90 -2.33 10.39
CA THR A 27 -6.57 -2.06 10.93
C THR A 27 -5.48 -2.68 10.07
N LEU A 28 -4.30 -2.08 10.11
CA LEU A 28 -3.08 -2.59 9.50
C LEU A 28 -1.97 -2.56 10.55
N ARG A 29 -1.46 -3.73 10.93
CA ARG A 29 -0.34 -3.88 11.86
C ARG A 29 0.92 -4.28 11.10
N LEU A 30 1.97 -3.46 11.21
CA LEU A 30 3.27 -3.77 10.62
C LEU A 30 4.07 -4.68 11.55
N GLU A 31 4.68 -5.72 11.01
CA GLU A 31 5.47 -6.70 11.75
C GLU A 31 6.96 -6.56 11.42
N GLY A 32 7.79 -6.52 12.48
CA GLY A 32 9.24 -6.45 12.35
C GLY A 32 9.79 -5.06 12.05
N MET A 33 11.12 -4.95 12.04
CA MET A 33 11.85 -3.66 11.87
C MET A 33 11.78 -3.14 10.43
N PHE A 34 11.60 -4.00 9.43
CA PHE A 34 11.64 -3.65 8.02
C PHE A 34 10.29 -3.78 7.31
N SER A 35 9.20 -3.89 8.06
CA SER A 35 7.82 -3.95 7.55
C SER A 35 7.61 -4.96 6.38
N ARG A 36 8.40 -6.05 6.36
CA ARG A 36 8.29 -7.09 5.32
C ARG A 36 7.05 -7.96 5.47
N ARG A 37 6.41 -7.87 6.63
CA ARG A 37 5.16 -8.54 6.96
C ARG A 37 4.22 -7.55 7.62
N ALA A 38 2.94 -7.76 7.43
CA ALA A 38 1.89 -7.04 8.13
C ALA A 38 0.68 -7.93 8.30
N THR A 39 -0.19 -7.57 9.22
CA THR A 39 -1.52 -8.15 9.36
C THR A 39 -2.55 -7.06 9.10
N ALA A 40 -3.47 -7.31 8.19
CA ALA A 40 -4.63 -6.46 7.95
C ALA A 40 -5.88 -7.13 8.51
N GLU A 41 -6.78 -6.34 9.08
CA GLU A 41 -8.05 -6.82 9.61
C GLU A 41 -9.17 -5.85 9.26
N ALA A 42 -10.27 -6.36 8.72
CA ALA A 42 -11.48 -5.60 8.46
C ALA A 42 -12.71 -6.52 8.47
N GLY A 43 -13.83 -6.05 9.04
CA GLY A 43 -15.07 -6.80 9.05
C GLY A 43 -14.97 -8.18 9.75
N GLY A 44 -14.08 -8.34 10.72
CA GLY A 44 -13.85 -9.61 11.42
C GLY A 44 -13.00 -10.63 10.61
N VAL A 45 -12.45 -10.25 9.46
CA VAL A 45 -11.56 -11.07 8.66
C VAL A 45 -10.14 -10.52 8.76
N ALA A 46 -9.17 -11.40 8.98
CA ALA A 46 -7.75 -11.06 9.05
C ALA A 46 -6.97 -11.67 7.89
N TRP A 47 -5.99 -10.92 7.39
CA TRP A 47 -5.08 -11.34 6.32
C TRP A 47 -3.65 -11.14 6.75
N SER A 48 -2.79 -12.10 6.39
CA SER A 48 -1.34 -11.98 6.51
C SER A 48 -0.77 -11.43 5.20
N LEU A 49 -0.10 -10.29 5.28
CA LEU A 49 0.54 -9.63 4.14
C LEU A 49 2.04 -9.90 4.19
N ARG A 50 2.63 -10.32 3.08
CA ARG A 50 4.04 -10.67 3.03
C ARG A 50 4.70 -10.23 1.73
N ARG A 51 5.84 -9.57 1.84
CA ARG A 51 6.71 -9.32 0.67
C ARG A 51 7.34 -10.63 0.23
N VAL A 52 7.18 -10.97 -1.03
CA VAL A 52 7.74 -12.17 -1.67
C VAL A 52 8.78 -11.77 -2.71
N GLY A 53 9.85 -12.57 -2.81
CA GLY A 53 10.95 -12.28 -3.72
C GLY A 53 12.01 -11.35 -3.13
N PHE A 54 13.21 -11.39 -3.73
CA PHE A 54 14.39 -10.65 -3.26
C PHE A 54 14.64 -9.36 -4.06
N TRP A 55 14.29 -9.35 -5.34
CA TRP A 55 14.61 -8.27 -6.27
C TRP A 55 13.43 -7.37 -6.65
N ARG A 56 12.20 -7.77 -6.32
CA ARG A 56 10.99 -7.03 -6.68
C ARG A 56 10.07 -6.92 -5.45
N THR A 57 9.36 -5.83 -5.36
CA THR A 57 8.35 -5.60 -4.32
C THR A 57 7.05 -6.34 -4.64
N ALA A 58 7.13 -7.66 -4.91
CA ALA A 58 5.94 -8.49 -4.97
C ALA A 58 5.41 -8.75 -3.56
N ILE A 59 4.10 -8.76 -3.40
CA ILE A 59 3.44 -8.89 -2.10
C ILE A 59 2.23 -9.83 -2.25
N ASP A 60 2.12 -10.78 -1.34
CA ASP A 60 0.96 -11.66 -1.21
C ASP A 60 0.16 -11.32 0.03
N ALA A 61 -1.15 -11.49 -0.07
CA ALA A 61 -2.09 -11.48 1.04
C ALA A 61 -2.76 -12.85 1.17
N SER A 62 -2.65 -13.46 2.34
CA SER A 62 -3.23 -14.78 2.63
C SER A 62 -4.28 -14.71 3.72
N ASP A 63 -5.33 -15.50 3.60
CA ASP A 63 -6.34 -15.67 4.64
C ASP A 63 -5.82 -16.54 5.81
N ALA A 64 -6.66 -16.77 6.82
CA ALA A 64 -6.32 -17.57 7.98
C ALA A 64 -6.05 -19.07 7.65
N ALA A 65 -6.56 -19.57 6.52
CA ALA A 65 -6.31 -20.91 6.03
C ALA A 65 -5.02 -21.00 5.18
N GLY A 66 -4.36 -19.86 4.92
CA GLY A 66 -3.14 -19.78 4.11
C GLY A 66 -3.39 -19.67 2.61
N ASN A 67 -4.64 -19.51 2.17
CA ASN A 67 -4.95 -19.29 0.75
C ASN A 67 -4.58 -17.86 0.35
N VAL A 68 -3.92 -17.71 -0.77
CA VAL A 68 -3.62 -16.38 -1.33
C VAL A 68 -4.89 -15.77 -1.90
N VAL A 69 -5.35 -14.70 -1.29
CA VAL A 69 -6.56 -13.95 -1.69
C VAL A 69 -6.23 -12.64 -2.38
N GLY A 70 -5.00 -12.15 -2.22
CA GLY A 70 -4.50 -10.96 -2.87
C GLY A 70 -3.04 -11.11 -3.28
N ALA A 71 -2.65 -10.48 -4.36
CA ALA A 71 -1.28 -10.43 -4.83
C ALA A 71 -0.98 -9.10 -5.51
N PHE A 72 0.24 -8.62 -5.35
CA PHE A 72 0.76 -7.48 -6.10
C PHE A 72 1.99 -7.90 -6.88
N ASP A 73 1.98 -7.67 -8.19
CA ASP A 73 3.09 -7.92 -9.11
C ASP A 73 3.59 -6.58 -9.69
N PRO A 74 4.80 -6.13 -9.32
CA PRO A 74 5.34 -4.87 -9.78
C PRO A 74 5.72 -4.92 -11.27
N ARG A 75 5.51 -3.82 -11.99
CA ARG A 75 5.98 -3.66 -13.37
C ARG A 75 7.50 -3.44 -13.41
N ALA A 76 8.17 -4.09 -14.35
CA ALA A 76 9.64 -4.10 -14.44
C ALA A 76 10.26 -2.72 -14.69
N LEU A 77 9.59 -1.82 -15.40
CA LEU A 77 10.15 -0.54 -15.86
C LEU A 77 9.32 0.69 -15.48
N ARG A 78 8.22 0.50 -14.75
CA ARG A 78 7.31 1.60 -14.36
C ARG A 78 6.95 1.46 -12.89
N ARG A 79 6.73 2.60 -12.24
CA ARG A 79 6.16 2.62 -10.90
C ARG A 79 4.76 2.00 -10.93
N GLY A 80 4.41 1.21 -9.91
CA GLY A 80 3.13 0.54 -9.80
C GLY A 80 3.18 -0.90 -10.32
N GLY A 81 2.02 -1.47 -10.57
CA GLY A 81 1.89 -2.87 -10.98
C GLY A 81 0.45 -3.34 -11.02
N THR A 82 0.28 -4.64 -11.19
CA THR A 82 -1.03 -5.30 -11.14
C THR A 82 -1.30 -5.79 -9.72
N LEU A 83 -2.48 -5.51 -9.22
CA LEU A 83 -2.96 -5.95 -7.93
C LEU A 83 -4.19 -6.83 -8.14
N THR A 84 -4.20 -8.01 -7.54
CA THR A 84 -5.38 -8.88 -7.50
C THR A 84 -5.93 -8.93 -6.08
N TRP A 85 -7.25 -8.99 -5.95
CA TRP A 85 -7.93 -9.12 -4.68
C TRP A 85 -9.24 -9.89 -4.87
N ASN A 86 -9.41 -11.01 -4.16
CA ASN A 86 -10.59 -11.86 -4.27
C ASN A 86 -10.97 -12.18 -5.74
N ALA A 87 -9.98 -12.61 -6.53
CA ALA A 87 -10.09 -12.94 -7.96
C ALA A 87 -10.45 -11.76 -8.89
N ARG A 88 -10.44 -10.51 -8.40
CA ARG A 88 -10.60 -9.30 -9.21
C ARG A 88 -9.23 -8.69 -9.50
N ALA A 89 -9.07 -8.14 -10.68
CA ALA A 89 -7.83 -7.49 -11.10
C ALA A 89 -7.96 -5.96 -11.03
N PHE A 90 -6.92 -5.34 -10.47
CA PHE A 90 -6.78 -3.90 -10.33
C PHE A 90 -5.41 -3.47 -10.87
N GLU A 91 -5.30 -2.22 -11.23
CA GLU A 91 -4.04 -1.60 -11.59
C GLU A 91 -3.68 -0.55 -10.55
N LEU A 92 -2.47 -0.64 -10.01
CA LEU A 92 -1.86 0.40 -9.20
C LEU A 92 -0.91 1.20 -10.07
N ARG A 93 -1.22 2.48 -10.30
CA ARG A 93 -0.46 3.37 -11.18
C ARG A 93 -0.11 4.68 -10.49
N PRO A 94 1.02 5.32 -10.81
CA PRO A 94 1.36 6.63 -10.26
C PRO A 94 0.27 7.64 -10.61
N ALA A 95 -0.28 8.32 -9.59
CA ALA A 95 -1.23 9.42 -9.78
C ALA A 95 -0.52 10.77 -9.99
N SER A 96 0.78 10.85 -9.66
CA SER A 96 1.59 12.05 -9.83
C SER A 96 3.03 11.69 -10.13
N ARG A 97 3.70 12.50 -10.99
CA ARG A 97 5.14 12.33 -11.29
C ARG A 97 6.05 12.73 -10.11
N TRP A 98 5.59 13.62 -9.24
CA TRP A 98 6.41 14.27 -8.22
C TRP A 98 6.10 13.83 -6.79
N LYS A 99 5.02 13.07 -6.58
CA LYS A 99 4.56 12.62 -5.27
C LYS A 99 4.38 11.11 -5.30
N ASP A 100 4.71 10.43 -4.21
CA ASP A 100 4.45 9.00 -4.05
C ASP A 100 2.94 8.76 -3.81
N ARG A 101 2.14 9.22 -4.77
CA ARG A 101 0.69 9.01 -4.82
C ARG A 101 0.38 8.00 -5.90
N TYR A 102 -0.49 7.07 -5.59
CA TYR A 102 -0.88 5.99 -6.47
C TYR A 102 -2.39 5.94 -6.61
N ALA A 103 -2.85 5.81 -7.85
CA ALA A 103 -4.24 5.53 -8.16
C ALA A 103 -4.44 4.02 -8.25
N LEU A 104 -5.45 3.52 -7.56
CA LEU A 104 -5.98 2.17 -7.69
C LEU A 104 -7.15 2.20 -8.65
N ALA A 105 -7.04 1.48 -9.76
CA ALA A 105 -8.06 1.44 -10.79
C ALA A 105 -8.54 0.01 -11.05
N GLU A 106 -9.83 -0.14 -11.32
CA GLU A 106 -10.43 -1.36 -11.83
C GLU A 106 -10.84 -1.10 -13.28
N ALA A 107 -10.28 -1.87 -14.22
CA ALA A 107 -10.33 -1.53 -15.64
C ALA A 107 -9.84 -0.08 -15.85
N ASP A 108 -10.67 0.78 -16.45
CA ASP A 108 -10.33 2.19 -16.68
C ASP A 108 -10.86 3.14 -15.60
N ARG A 109 -11.56 2.62 -14.59
CA ARG A 109 -12.15 3.42 -13.52
C ARG A 109 -11.21 3.51 -12.31
N GLU A 110 -10.82 4.70 -11.96
CA GLU A 110 -10.12 4.98 -10.70
C GLU A 110 -11.11 4.83 -9.53
N ILE A 111 -10.76 3.99 -8.56
CA ILE A 111 -11.60 3.71 -7.38
C ILE A 111 -11.03 4.30 -6.10
N ALA A 112 -9.72 4.50 -6.04
CA ALA A 112 -9.07 5.14 -4.90
C ALA A 112 -7.74 5.79 -5.31
N VAL A 113 -7.31 6.80 -4.54
CA VAL A 113 -5.96 7.38 -4.59
C VAL A 113 -5.34 7.30 -3.21
N LEU A 114 -4.13 6.74 -3.14
CA LEU A 114 -3.39 6.51 -1.91
C LEU A 114 -2.11 7.35 -1.89
N ASP A 115 -1.83 7.99 -0.75
CA ASP A 115 -0.57 8.72 -0.51
C ASP A 115 0.45 7.79 0.16
N GLY A 116 1.62 7.63 -0.45
CA GLY A 116 2.72 6.82 0.07
C GLY A 116 3.69 7.55 1.01
N ARG A 117 3.64 8.89 1.08
CA ARG A 117 4.61 9.69 1.84
C ARG A 117 4.28 9.92 3.30
N SER A 118 3.02 9.81 3.66
CA SER A 118 2.54 10.27 4.98
C SER A 118 2.66 9.23 6.10
N TRP A 119 3.40 8.15 5.88
CA TRP A 119 3.56 7.09 6.87
C TRP A 119 4.46 7.53 8.04
N GLY A 120 3.86 8.04 9.07
CA GLY A 120 4.60 8.49 10.24
C GLY A 120 3.71 9.17 11.26
N LYS A 121 3.99 10.44 11.56
CA LYS A 121 3.20 11.23 12.52
C LYS A 121 1.90 11.77 11.93
N ARG A 122 1.78 11.83 10.61
CA ARG A 122 0.58 12.33 9.91
C ARG A 122 -0.25 11.16 9.40
N PRO A 123 -1.59 11.30 9.36
CA PRO A 123 -2.45 10.32 8.71
C PRO A 123 -2.10 10.13 7.24
N VAL A 124 -2.29 8.90 6.74
CA VAL A 124 -2.23 8.62 5.30
C VAL A 124 -3.62 8.86 4.74
N THR A 125 -3.74 9.76 3.78
CA THR A 125 -5.01 10.01 3.12
C THR A 125 -5.25 9.00 2.01
N ILE A 126 -6.43 8.39 2.03
CA ILE A 126 -6.95 7.53 0.97
C ILE A 126 -8.24 8.16 0.47
N THR A 127 -8.17 8.76 -0.70
CA THR A 127 -9.35 9.34 -1.36
C THR A 127 -10.07 8.25 -2.13
N VAL A 128 -11.34 8.01 -1.86
CA VAL A 128 -12.15 6.91 -2.43
C VAL A 128 -13.36 7.49 -3.14
N ASP A 129 -13.65 6.97 -4.33
CA ASP A 129 -14.81 7.41 -5.13
C ASP A 129 -16.15 7.06 -4.43
N ASP A 130 -16.27 5.81 -3.92
CA ASP A 130 -17.41 5.37 -3.13
C ASP A 130 -16.94 4.46 -1.99
N PRO A 131 -16.87 4.97 -0.75
CA PRO A 131 -16.40 4.19 0.39
C PRO A 131 -17.26 2.96 0.72
N ALA A 132 -18.55 2.99 0.36
CA ALA A 132 -19.44 1.87 0.61
C ALA A 132 -19.26 0.74 -0.42
N ALA A 133 -18.75 1.04 -1.60
CA ALA A 133 -18.56 0.08 -2.69
C ALA A 133 -17.17 -0.56 -2.69
N VAL A 134 -16.18 -0.01 -1.96
CA VAL A 134 -14.81 -0.52 -1.94
C VAL A 134 -14.59 -1.40 -0.71
N ASP A 135 -14.03 -2.60 -0.95
CA ASP A 135 -13.64 -3.53 0.12
C ASP A 135 -12.54 -2.91 1.01
N PRO A 136 -12.76 -2.75 2.33
CA PRO A 136 -11.75 -2.23 3.25
C PRO A 136 -10.47 -3.07 3.26
N GLY A 137 -10.54 -4.38 3.09
CA GLY A 137 -9.39 -5.27 2.99
C GLY A 137 -8.52 -4.94 1.77
N LEU A 138 -9.14 -4.65 0.62
CA LEU A 138 -8.45 -4.18 -0.58
C LEU A 138 -7.72 -2.85 -0.33
N LEU A 139 -8.36 -1.90 0.36
CA LEU A 139 -7.72 -0.61 0.69
C LEU A 139 -6.53 -0.77 1.62
N LEU A 140 -6.63 -1.62 2.64
CA LEU A 140 -5.52 -1.92 3.56
C LEU A 140 -4.37 -2.61 2.84
N PHE A 141 -4.68 -3.55 1.94
CA PHE A 141 -3.68 -4.23 1.11
C PHE A 141 -2.98 -3.24 0.17
N ALA A 142 -3.74 -2.43 -0.56
CA ALA A 142 -3.19 -1.40 -1.45
C ALA A 142 -2.34 -0.37 -0.69
N ALA A 143 -2.75 0.05 0.51
CA ALA A 143 -1.98 0.94 1.37
C ALA A 143 -0.62 0.32 1.76
N TYR A 144 -0.59 -0.95 2.13
CA TYR A 144 0.65 -1.65 2.44
C TYR A 144 1.58 -1.77 1.21
N VAL A 145 1.01 -2.03 0.03
CA VAL A 145 1.77 -2.05 -1.24
C VAL A 145 2.39 -0.69 -1.51
N VAL A 146 1.61 0.40 -1.45
CA VAL A 146 2.08 1.77 -1.70
C VAL A 146 3.19 2.17 -0.72
N ARG A 147 3.04 1.82 0.56
CA ARG A 147 4.09 2.01 1.56
C ARG A 147 5.37 1.29 1.17
N SER A 148 5.26 0.02 0.79
CA SER A 148 6.42 -0.80 0.41
C SER A 148 7.15 -0.23 -0.80
N LEU A 149 6.42 0.28 -1.80
CA LEU A 149 6.98 0.95 -2.96
C LEU A 149 7.70 2.26 -2.59
N ALA A 150 7.14 3.03 -1.67
CA ALA A 150 7.76 4.26 -1.18
C ALA A 150 9.05 3.99 -0.40
N GLU A 151 9.08 2.94 0.44
CA GLU A 151 10.29 2.50 1.17
C GLU A 151 11.41 2.06 0.20
N ASP A 152 11.07 1.32 -0.85
CA ASP A 152 12.04 0.89 -1.86
C ASP A 152 12.60 2.08 -2.65
N SER A 153 11.76 3.06 -2.98
CA SER A 153 12.19 4.28 -3.68
C SER A 153 13.14 5.13 -2.81
N ALA A 154 12.87 5.24 -1.51
CA ALA A 154 13.72 5.96 -0.58
C ALA A 154 15.09 5.26 -0.39
N SER A 155 15.10 3.92 -0.32
CA SER A 155 16.33 3.14 -0.20
C SER A 155 17.22 3.26 -1.44
N ALA A 156 16.64 3.27 -2.65
CA ALA A 156 17.35 3.45 -3.89
C ALA A 156 18.00 4.84 -4.01
N ALA A 157 17.30 5.90 -3.56
CA ALA A 157 17.81 7.27 -3.53
C ALA A 157 18.97 7.44 -2.53
N GLY A 158 18.91 6.79 -1.37
CA GLY A 158 19.98 6.79 -0.36
C GLY A 158 21.25 6.09 -0.85
N GLY A 159 21.12 4.99 -1.59
CA GLY A 159 22.25 4.25 -2.18
C GLY A 159 23.00 5.05 -3.25
N ALA A 160 22.31 5.84 -4.07
CA ALA A 160 22.92 6.69 -5.10
C ALA A 160 23.74 7.85 -4.51
N ALA A 161 23.32 8.40 -3.36
CA ALA A 161 24.05 9.48 -2.69
C ALA A 161 25.36 8.99 -2.03
N ALA A 162 25.41 7.75 -1.56
CA ALA A 162 26.62 7.18 -0.96
C ALA A 162 27.71 6.83 -1.98
N GLY A 163 27.34 6.59 -3.25
CA GLY A 163 28.28 6.28 -4.33
C GLY A 163 29.00 7.49 -4.92
N ALA A 164 28.49 8.71 -4.73
CA ALA A 164 29.07 9.93 -5.31
C ALA A 164 30.25 10.52 -4.54
N THR A 165 30.48 10.10 -3.28
CA THR A 165 31.55 10.62 -2.44
C THR A 165 32.87 9.84 -2.52
N ALA A 166 32.93 8.73 -3.23
CA ALA A 166 34.13 7.89 -3.31
C ALA A 166 35.03 8.18 -4.54
N ALA A 167 34.74 9.17 -5.37
CA ALA A 167 35.47 9.43 -6.62
C ALA A 167 36.35 10.69 -6.62
N THR A 168 36.66 11.26 -5.47
CA THR A 168 37.63 12.37 -5.36
C THR A 168 38.59 12.09 -4.22
N GLY A 169 39.59 11.28 -4.54
CA GLY A 169 40.76 11.07 -3.72
C GLY A 169 41.94 10.71 -4.63
#